data_eb4eb8c96d2edd7d2ad9f6ad2b67ea87
#
_entry.id   eb4eb8c96d2edd7d2ad9f6ad2b67ea87
#
_cell.length_a   1.000
_cell.length_b   1.000
_cell.length_c   1.000
_cell.angle_alpha   90.00
_cell.angle_beta   90.00
_cell.angle_gamma   90.00
#
_symmetry.space_group_name_H-M   'P 1'
#
loop_
_entity.id
_entity.type
_entity.pdbx_description
1 polymer ?
#
loop_
_entity_poly.entity_id
_entity_poly.type
_entity_poly.pdbx_seq_one_letter_code
_entity_poly.pdbx_strand_id
1 'polypeptide(L)'
;MLPIKLFMGREKSGGIVLILSVALAMILANSNIAESYFHFFEQEVGFIINGEPYLNYSLHHWINDGLMAMFFFVVGLELKREFIGGELADIRNTILPIGAAIGGMLVPALIFLSLNIGTPHTMGWGIPMATDIAFALGVVYLLGDKVPVSAKVFLTTLAIVDDLGAVLVIAFFYTSELSIASLLFGLGFLAVMFIGNRLGIKSLFFYAVLGIGGVWVTFLLSGIHATIAAVLAAFMIPADAKINESVYLKRIKKLTRRFEHEEANEVRTLEEGQVDVLTHIQHDTTIAIPLLQQLEHKMSPIVTFLIMPIFAIANAGISFTDLSLSDIFSTHVALGVTLGLLLGKPIGIIGATFLMVKMRWATLPSAITRRTLIGLGMLASIGFTMSMFISTLAFTDELLMTQAKLGIFLASILGGIGGYVLLNKKSK
;
A
#
# COMPACT_ATOMS: atom_id res chain seq x y z
N MET A 1 -5.44 -10.72 25.68
CA MET A 1 -4.99 -9.67 24.72
C MET A 1 -3.56 -9.86 24.18
N LEU A 2 -2.62 -10.47 24.95
CA LEU A 2 -1.23 -10.73 24.51
C LEU A 2 -1.13 -11.58 23.22
N PRO A 3 -1.90 -12.70 23.04
CA PRO A 3 -1.78 -13.53 21.84
C PRO A 3 -2.21 -12.81 20.56
N ILE A 4 -3.23 -11.93 20.62
CA ILE A 4 -3.69 -11.17 19.45
C ILE A 4 -2.66 -10.11 19.05
N LYS A 5 -2.06 -9.38 20.01
CA LYS A 5 -0.98 -8.42 19.74
C LYS A 5 0.27 -9.09 19.16
N LEU A 6 0.62 -10.31 19.64
CA LEU A 6 1.70 -11.10 19.11
C LEU A 6 1.42 -11.62 17.69
N PHE A 7 0.16 -11.95 17.38
CA PHE A 7 -0.27 -12.33 16.02
C PHE A 7 -0.20 -11.13 15.08
N MET A 8 -0.73 -9.98 15.48
CA MET A 8 -0.69 -8.74 14.69
C MET A 8 0.73 -8.19 14.50
N GLY A 9 1.67 -8.46 15.40
CA GLY A 9 3.07 -8.08 15.27
C GLY A 9 3.91 -8.98 14.36
N ARG A 10 3.31 -10.03 13.77
CA ARG A 10 3.99 -10.89 12.81
C ARG A 10 3.63 -10.46 11.39
N GLU A 11 4.60 -10.02 10.62
CA GLU A 11 4.45 -9.62 9.22
C GLU A 11 3.75 -10.69 8.34
N LYS A 12 3.86 -11.96 8.72
CA LYS A 12 3.18 -13.09 8.09
C LYS A 12 1.65 -13.08 8.24
N SER A 13 1.14 -12.44 9.28
CA SER A 13 -0.28 -12.53 9.66
C SER A 13 -1.18 -11.72 8.73
N GLY A 14 -0.68 -10.60 8.21
CA GLY A 14 -1.43 -9.76 7.27
C GLY A 14 -1.78 -10.49 5.98
N GLY A 15 -0.80 -11.18 5.37
CA GLY A 15 -1.04 -11.97 4.17
C GLY A 15 -2.05 -13.10 4.37
N ILE A 16 -2.03 -13.77 5.54
CA ILE A 16 -3.01 -14.84 5.86
C ILE A 16 -4.42 -14.26 5.96
N VAL A 17 -4.60 -13.15 6.68
CA VAL A 17 -5.92 -12.50 6.84
C VAL A 17 -6.45 -12.07 5.46
N LEU A 18 -5.58 -11.52 4.62
CA LEU A 18 -5.96 -11.08 3.29
C LEU A 18 -6.38 -12.27 2.39
N ILE A 19 -5.65 -13.40 2.41
CA ILE A 19 -6.05 -14.63 1.70
C ILE A 19 -7.42 -15.13 2.17
N LEU A 20 -7.66 -15.13 3.49
CA LEU A 20 -8.95 -15.53 4.03
C LEU A 20 -10.08 -14.59 3.63
N SER A 21 -9.83 -13.29 3.56
CA SER A 21 -10.80 -12.29 3.10
C SER A 21 -11.19 -12.48 1.65
N VAL A 22 -10.20 -12.79 0.80
CA VAL A 22 -10.43 -13.12 -0.61
C VAL A 22 -11.24 -14.39 -0.75
N ALA A 23 -10.86 -15.46 -0.04
CA ALA A 23 -11.60 -16.72 -0.05
C ALA A 23 -13.06 -16.49 0.40
N LEU A 24 -13.26 -15.67 1.43
CA LEU A 24 -14.58 -15.29 1.90
C LEU A 24 -15.37 -14.53 0.82
N ALA A 25 -14.76 -13.54 0.16
CA ALA A 25 -15.39 -12.79 -0.93
C ALA A 25 -15.84 -13.70 -2.07
N MET A 26 -14.97 -14.67 -2.48
CA MET A 26 -15.28 -15.63 -3.52
C MET A 26 -16.40 -16.61 -3.13
N ILE A 27 -16.44 -17.04 -1.87
CA ILE A 27 -17.51 -17.89 -1.34
C ILE A 27 -18.83 -17.12 -1.34
N LEU A 28 -18.85 -15.89 -0.83
CA LEU A 28 -20.05 -15.04 -0.77
C LEU A 28 -20.59 -14.75 -2.19
N ALA A 29 -19.71 -14.38 -3.12
CA ALA A 29 -20.08 -14.08 -4.51
C ALA A 29 -20.63 -15.25 -5.30
N ASN A 30 -20.42 -16.52 -4.85
CA ASN A 30 -20.91 -17.73 -5.52
C ASN A 30 -21.85 -18.56 -4.63
N SER A 31 -22.41 -17.96 -3.59
CA SER A 31 -23.36 -18.57 -2.67
C SER A 31 -24.80 -18.12 -2.97
N ASN A 32 -25.77 -18.69 -2.27
CA ASN A 32 -27.20 -18.31 -2.38
C ASN A 32 -27.48 -16.87 -1.92
N ILE A 33 -26.50 -16.20 -1.30
CA ILE A 33 -26.61 -14.78 -0.84
C ILE A 33 -25.82 -13.84 -1.75
N ALA A 34 -25.39 -14.27 -2.93
CA ALA A 34 -24.57 -13.47 -3.86
C ALA A 34 -25.25 -12.14 -4.22
N GLU A 35 -26.55 -12.16 -4.53
CA GLU A 35 -27.30 -10.94 -4.83
C GLU A 35 -27.29 -9.96 -3.64
N SER A 36 -27.54 -10.44 -2.43
CA SER A 36 -27.48 -9.60 -1.22
C SER A 36 -26.07 -9.07 -0.95
N TYR A 37 -25.05 -9.87 -1.24
CA TYR A 37 -23.65 -9.47 -1.10
C TYR A 37 -23.28 -8.32 -2.04
N PHE A 38 -23.60 -8.39 -3.32
CA PHE A 38 -23.33 -7.31 -4.27
C PHE A 38 -24.17 -6.06 -3.95
N HIS A 39 -25.49 -6.23 -3.72
CA HIS A 39 -26.39 -5.13 -3.38
C HIS A 39 -25.97 -4.39 -2.08
N PHE A 40 -25.32 -5.07 -1.11
CA PHE A 40 -24.82 -4.41 0.08
C PHE A 40 -23.78 -3.33 -0.24
N PHE A 41 -22.88 -3.58 -1.19
CA PHE A 41 -21.85 -2.61 -1.57
C PHE A 41 -22.36 -1.49 -2.50
N GLU A 42 -23.53 -1.68 -3.13
CA GLU A 42 -24.18 -0.67 -3.96
C GLU A 42 -25.00 0.33 -3.14
N GLN A 43 -25.29 0.03 -1.86
CA GLN A 43 -26.03 0.94 -1.00
C GLN A 43 -25.35 2.30 -0.89
N GLU A 44 -26.15 3.36 -1.11
CA GLU A 44 -25.66 4.72 -1.02
C GLU A 44 -25.61 5.20 0.44
N VAL A 45 -24.49 5.79 0.82
CA VAL A 45 -24.25 6.39 2.13
C VAL A 45 -23.77 7.81 1.93
N GLY A 46 -24.49 8.77 2.53
CA GLY A 46 -24.18 10.19 2.38
C GLY A 46 -24.89 11.03 3.42
N PHE A 47 -24.73 12.33 3.32
CA PHE A 47 -25.39 13.32 4.17
C PHE A 47 -26.49 14.04 3.39
N ILE A 48 -27.60 14.34 4.05
CA ILE A 48 -28.68 15.17 3.50
C ILE A 48 -28.57 16.53 4.18
N ILE A 49 -28.28 17.59 3.40
CA ILE A 49 -28.21 18.97 3.89
C ILE A 49 -29.26 19.78 3.16
N ASN A 50 -30.22 20.36 3.90
CA ASN A 50 -31.34 21.13 3.34
C ASN A 50 -32.17 20.36 2.29
N GLY A 51 -32.25 19.02 2.40
CA GLY A 51 -32.99 18.18 1.45
C GLY A 51 -32.21 17.75 0.20
N GLU A 52 -30.98 18.26 0.03
CA GLU A 52 -30.09 17.87 -1.07
C GLU A 52 -29.06 16.83 -0.58
N PRO A 53 -28.80 15.77 -1.35
CA PRO A 53 -27.80 14.77 -1.02
C PRO A 53 -26.40 15.37 -1.16
N TYR A 54 -25.58 15.23 -0.13
CA TYR A 54 -24.20 15.70 -0.09
C TYR A 54 -23.27 14.52 0.18
N LEU A 55 -22.22 14.36 -0.65
CA LEU A 55 -21.28 13.22 -0.60
C LEU A 55 -22.03 11.87 -0.57
N ASN A 56 -23.07 11.75 -1.40
CA ASN A 56 -23.87 10.53 -1.49
C ASN A 56 -23.25 9.57 -2.51
N TYR A 57 -22.50 8.58 -2.02
CA TYR A 57 -21.78 7.61 -2.82
C TYR A 57 -22.10 6.19 -2.36
N SER A 58 -21.94 5.21 -3.23
CA SER A 58 -22.08 3.80 -2.87
C SER A 58 -21.03 3.40 -1.81
N LEU A 59 -21.35 2.40 -1.00
CA LEU A 59 -20.40 1.86 -0.03
C LEU A 59 -19.12 1.36 -0.71
N HIS A 60 -19.23 0.80 -1.92
CA HIS A 60 -18.10 0.43 -2.77
C HIS A 60 -17.19 1.62 -3.08
N HIS A 61 -17.77 2.77 -3.42
CA HIS A 61 -17.01 4.00 -3.68
C HIS A 61 -16.30 4.50 -2.40
N TRP A 62 -16.99 4.49 -1.23
CA TRP A 62 -16.38 4.85 0.05
C TRP A 62 -15.20 3.95 0.43
N ILE A 63 -15.29 2.65 0.12
CA ILE A 63 -14.19 1.70 0.34
C ILE A 63 -13.03 2.02 -0.59
N ASN A 64 -13.28 2.24 -1.88
CA ASN A 64 -12.23 2.46 -2.87
C ASN A 64 -11.55 3.83 -2.75
N ASP A 65 -12.28 4.89 -2.42
CA ASP A 65 -11.67 6.22 -2.30
C ASP A 65 -11.37 6.63 -0.85
N GLY A 66 -12.22 6.22 0.10
CA GLY A 66 -12.03 6.54 1.52
C GLY A 66 -11.00 5.64 2.22
N LEU A 67 -11.23 4.33 2.22
CA LEU A 67 -10.31 3.40 2.89
C LEU A 67 -8.98 3.27 2.16
N MET A 68 -8.99 3.27 0.81
CA MET A 68 -7.75 3.25 0.04
C MET A 68 -6.95 4.55 0.18
N ALA A 69 -7.60 5.70 0.41
CA ALA A 69 -6.86 6.91 0.78
C ALA A 69 -6.05 6.72 2.08
N MET A 70 -6.61 6.03 3.10
CA MET A 70 -5.86 5.71 4.31
C MET A 70 -4.69 4.76 4.05
N PHE A 71 -4.88 3.77 3.17
CA PHE A 71 -3.79 2.90 2.72
C PHE A 71 -2.68 3.73 2.05
N PHE A 72 -3.01 4.54 1.06
CA PHE A 72 -2.04 5.37 0.36
C PHE A 72 -1.41 6.45 1.23
N PHE A 73 -2.09 6.90 2.29
CA PHE A 73 -1.49 7.77 3.29
C PHE A 73 -0.34 7.05 4.03
N VAL A 74 -0.55 5.81 4.45
CA VAL A 74 0.52 5.01 5.09
C VAL A 74 1.66 4.74 4.12
N VAL A 75 1.36 4.37 2.88
CA VAL A 75 2.38 4.22 1.81
C VAL A 75 3.17 5.53 1.62
N GLY A 76 2.49 6.69 1.63
CA GLY A 76 3.15 8.00 1.56
C GLY A 76 4.06 8.29 2.76
N LEU A 77 3.68 7.87 3.98
CA LEU A 77 4.53 7.98 5.17
C LEU A 77 5.76 7.08 5.06
N GLU A 78 5.58 5.83 4.63
CA GLU A 78 6.66 4.87 4.38
C GLU A 78 7.63 5.40 3.32
N LEU A 79 7.12 5.85 2.19
CA LEU A 79 7.91 6.49 1.13
C LEU A 79 8.75 7.65 1.67
N LYS A 80 8.13 8.56 2.42
CA LYS A 80 8.85 9.69 3.01
C LYS A 80 9.93 9.24 3.98
N ARG A 81 9.66 8.24 4.82
CA ARG A 81 10.66 7.66 5.72
C ARG A 81 11.85 7.08 4.96
N GLU A 82 11.56 6.30 3.91
CA GLU A 82 12.58 5.68 3.07
C GLU A 82 13.46 6.73 2.35
N PHE A 83 12.88 7.84 1.89
CA PHE A 83 13.64 8.94 1.27
C PHE A 83 14.54 9.69 2.25
N ILE A 84 14.13 9.81 3.53
CA ILE A 84 14.89 10.61 4.52
C ILE A 84 16.00 9.79 5.18
N GLY A 85 15.73 8.55 5.55
CA GLY A 85 16.66 7.76 6.36
C GLY A 85 16.61 6.25 6.11
N GLY A 86 15.89 5.80 5.08
CA GLY A 86 15.78 4.39 4.71
C GLY A 86 16.68 4.00 3.53
N GLU A 87 16.29 2.93 2.86
CA GLU A 87 17.02 2.36 1.72
C GLU A 87 17.05 3.32 0.51
N LEU A 88 16.04 4.20 0.36
CA LEU A 88 15.97 5.18 -0.72
C LEU A 88 16.84 6.42 -0.48
N ALA A 89 17.42 6.59 0.70
CA ALA A 89 18.28 7.74 1.03
C ALA A 89 19.65 7.67 0.35
N ASP A 90 20.17 6.45 0.06
CA ASP A 90 21.45 6.27 -0.66
C ASP A 90 21.18 5.87 -2.11
N ILE A 91 21.39 6.82 -3.02
CA ILE A 91 21.18 6.65 -4.48
C ILE A 91 21.96 5.45 -5.02
N ARG A 92 23.14 5.12 -4.48
CA ARG A 92 23.97 4.01 -4.99
C ARG A 92 23.31 2.65 -4.78
N ASN A 93 22.61 2.48 -3.66
CA ASN A 93 21.93 1.25 -3.33
C ASN A 93 20.53 1.18 -3.97
N THR A 94 19.94 2.33 -4.25
CA THR A 94 18.55 2.47 -4.72
C THR A 94 18.41 2.41 -6.24
N ILE A 95 19.45 2.78 -6.98
CA ILE A 95 19.38 2.88 -8.43
C ILE A 95 19.00 1.54 -9.08
N LEU A 96 19.44 0.41 -8.53
CA LEU A 96 19.10 -0.92 -9.05
C LEU A 96 17.62 -1.29 -8.84
N PRO A 97 17.05 -1.21 -7.61
CA PRO A 97 15.61 -1.43 -7.41
C PRO A 97 14.72 -0.46 -8.20
N ILE A 98 15.10 0.83 -8.32
CA ILE A 98 14.37 1.81 -9.11
C ILE A 98 14.32 1.41 -10.59
N GLY A 99 15.46 1.08 -11.17
CA GLY A 99 15.49 0.66 -12.58
C GLY A 99 14.75 -0.65 -12.80
N ALA A 100 14.84 -1.59 -11.86
CA ALA A 100 14.09 -2.84 -11.89
C ALA A 100 12.56 -2.57 -11.82
N ALA A 101 12.11 -1.63 -10.96
CA ALA A 101 10.71 -1.23 -10.86
C ALA A 101 10.22 -0.57 -12.16
N ILE A 102 10.98 0.36 -12.74
CA ILE A 102 10.65 0.97 -14.04
C ILE A 102 10.48 -0.11 -15.11
N GLY A 103 11.40 -1.08 -15.20
CA GLY A 103 11.26 -2.22 -16.11
C GLY A 103 10.03 -3.07 -15.82
N GLY A 104 9.78 -3.33 -14.51
CA GLY A 104 8.61 -4.05 -14.01
C GLY A 104 7.27 -3.33 -14.22
N MET A 105 7.26 -2.04 -14.48
CA MET A 105 6.07 -1.26 -14.87
C MET A 105 5.91 -1.17 -16.39
N LEU A 106 6.98 -0.83 -17.10
CA LEU A 106 6.93 -0.58 -18.56
C LEU A 106 6.61 -1.84 -19.35
N VAL A 107 7.29 -2.97 -19.05
CA VAL A 107 7.11 -4.19 -19.84
C VAL A 107 5.69 -4.78 -19.73
N PRO A 108 5.08 -4.89 -18.54
CA PRO A 108 3.67 -5.30 -18.43
C PRO A 108 2.70 -4.37 -19.16
N ALA A 109 2.89 -3.06 -19.03
CA ALA A 109 2.10 -2.07 -19.74
C ALA A 109 2.17 -2.23 -21.25
N LEU A 110 3.38 -2.43 -21.80
CA LEU A 110 3.59 -2.65 -23.24
C LEU A 110 2.96 -3.96 -23.72
N ILE A 111 3.03 -5.04 -22.94
CA ILE A 111 2.36 -6.32 -23.26
C ILE A 111 0.85 -6.10 -23.31
N PHE A 112 0.27 -5.45 -22.30
CA PHE A 112 -1.17 -5.19 -22.27
C PHE A 112 -1.59 -4.33 -23.47
N LEU A 113 -0.87 -3.24 -23.73
CA LEU A 113 -1.14 -2.34 -24.87
C LEU A 113 -1.03 -3.07 -26.21
N SER A 114 -0.02 -3.92 -26.40
CA SER A 114 0.18 -4.65 -27.65
C SER A 114 -1.00 -5.58 -28.00
N LEU A 115 -1.68 -6.11 -26.99
CA LEU A 115 -2.84 -6.99 -27.15
C LEU A 115 -4.16 -6.22 -27.28
N ASN A 116 -4.24 -5.00 -26.79
CA ASN A 116 -5.47 -4.19 -26.75
C ASN A 116 -5.38 -2.93 -27.63
N ILE A 117 -4.35 -2.81 -28.48
CA ILE A 117 -4.18 -1.66 -29.38
C ILE A 117 -5.36 -1.53 -30.34
N GLY A 118 -5.87 -0.33 -30.51
CA GLY A 118 -7.02 -0.06 -31.39
C GLY A 118 -8.39 -0.44 -30.80
N THR A 119 -8.44 -0.89 -29.56
CA THR A 119 -9.68 -1.15 -28.82
C THR A 119 -9.93 -0.09 -27.75
N PRO A 120 -11.20 0.14 -27.33
CA PRO A 120 -11.50 1.04 -26.20
C PRO A 120 -10.95 0.55 -24.87
N HIS A 121 -10.42 -0.68 -24.81
CA HIS A 121 -9.94 -1.31 -23.58
C HIS A 121 -8.49 -0.93 -23.23
N THR A 122 -7.84 -0.11 -24.07
CA THR A 122 -6.45 0.35 -23.85
C THR A 122 -6.23 1.00 -22.49
N MET A 123 -7.27 1.63 -21.89
CA MET A 123 -7.18 2.27 -20.57
C MET A 123 -6.75 1.31 -19.45
N GLY A 124 -6.93 0.00 -19.61
CA GLY A 124 -6.49 -0.99 -18.64
C GLY A 124 -4.97 -1.24 -18.54
N TRP A 125 -4.14 -0.50 -19.29
CA TRP A 125 -2.69 -0.70 -19.36
C TRP A 125 -1.96 -0.57 -18.00
N GLY A 126 -2.51 0.22 -17.08
CA GLY A 126 -1.97 0.39 -15.73
C GLY A 126 -2.22 -0.82 -14.81
N ILE A 127 -3.21 -1.67 -15.11
CA ILE A 127 -3.61 -2.80 -14.25
C ILE A 127 -2.45 -3.77 -13.99
N PRO A 128 -1.70 -4.26 -15.00
CA PRO A 128 -0.62 -5.22 -14.78
C PRO A 128 0.69 -4.59 -14.28
N MET A 129 0.72 -3.30 -14.00
CA MET A 129 1.92 -2.64 -13.49
C MET A 129 2.12 -2.82 -11.99
N ALA A 130 1.02 -2.87 -11.21
CA ALA A 130 1.07 -2.83 -9.76
C ALA A 130 1.47 -4.18 -9.14
N THR A 131 2.17 -4.10 -8.00
CA THR A 131 2.52 -5.25 -7.16
C THR A 131 1.81 -5.14 -5.82
N ASP A 132 1.26 -6.22 -5.32
CA ASP A 132 0.74 -6.29 -3.94
C ASP A 132 1.88 -6.63 -2.98
N ILE A 133 2.42 -5.59 -2.32
CA ILE A 133 3.54 -5.73 -1.37
C ILE A 133 3.17 -6.69 -0.24
N ALA A 134 1.96 -6.60 0.31
CA ALA A 134 1.54 -7.37 1.47
C ALA A 134 1.55 -8.87 1.17
N PHE A 135 1.06 -9.27 -0.02
CA PHE A 135 1.13 -10.65 -0.48
C PHE A 135 2.54 -11.10 -0.84
N ALA A 136 3.27 -10.30 -1.60
CA ALA A 136 4.62 -10.66 -2.05
C ALA A 136 5.56 -10.86 -0.86
N LEU A 137 5.59 -9.93 0.09
CA LEU A 137 6.36 -10.05 1.33
C LEU A 137 5.82 -11.17 2.23
N GLY A 138 4.52 -11.37 2.31
CA GLY A 138 3.91 -12.48 3.05
C GLY A 138 4.49 -13.83 2.62
N VAL A 139 4.63 -14.08 1.31
CA VAL A 139 5.26 -15.30 0.78
C VAL A 139 6.77 -15.36 1.13
N VAL A 140 7.48 -14.24 1.02
CA VAL A 140 8.91 -14.17 1.39
C VAL A 140 9.13 -14.47 2.87
N TYR A 141 8.28 -13.94 3.74
CA TYR A 141 8.37 -14.20 5.19
C TYR A 141 7.96 -15.63 5.58
N LEU A 142 7.09 -16.28 4.80
CA LEU A 142 6.81 -17.72 4.97
C LEU A 142 8.05 -18.58 4.66
N LEU A 143 8.90 -18.17 3.71
CA LEU A 143 10.15 -18.84 3.38
C LEU A 143 11.27 -18.60 4.43
N GLY A 144 11.14 -17.57 5.26
CA GLY A 144 12.03 -17.28 6.39
C GLY A 144 13.49 -17.06 5.95
N ASP A 145 14.40 -17.85 6.52
CA ASP A 145 15.86 -17.73 6.31
C ASP A 145 16.33 -18.30 4.95
N LYS A 146 15.43 -18.89 4.16
CA LYS A 146 15.77 -19.38 2.81
C LYS A 146 15.99 -18.24 1.83
N VAL A 147 15.41 -17.07 2.11
CA VAL A 147 15.55 -15.85 1.30
C VAL A 147 16.55 -14.92 1.98
N PRO A 148 17.67 -14.55 1.32
CA PRO A 148 18.66 -13.62 1.87
C PRO A 148 18.03 -12.27 2.23
N VAL A 149 18.57 -11.60 3.28
CA VAL A 149 18.07 -10.29 3.71
C VAL A 149 18.15 -9.25 2.58
N SER A 150 19.25 -9.25 1.81
CA SER A 150 19.41 -8.36 0.64
C SER A 150 18.32 -8.56 -0.43
N ALA A 151 17.82 -9.79 -0.59
CA ALA A 151 16.71 -10.08 -1.52
C ALA A 151 15.38 -9.58 -0.98
N LYS A 152 15.16 -9.65 0.34
CA LYS A 152 13.98 -9.05 1.00
C LYS A 152 13.99 -7.54 0.84
N VAL A 153 15.11 -6.89 1.14
CA VAL A 153 15.30 -5.44 0.96
C VAL A 153 15.08 -5.05 -0.50
N PHE A 154 15.68 -5.77 -1.45
CA PHE A 154 15.49 -5.49 -2.88
C PHE A 154 14.02 -5.55 -3.28
N LEU A 155 13.27 -6.59 -2.87
CA LEU A 155 11.83 -6.72 -3.18
C LEU A 155 11.01 -5.60 -2.52
N THR A 156 11.29 -5.27 -1.26
CA THR A 156 10.60 -4.19 -0.55
C THR A 156 10.83 -2.85 -1.24
N THR A 157 12.08 -2.51 -1.55
CA THR A 157 12.41 -1.25 -2.23
C THR A 157 11.80 -1.20 -3.63
N LEU A 158 11.85 -2.31 -4.38
CA LEU A 158 11.22 -2.42 -5.70
C LEU A 158 9.72 -2.15 -5.60
N ALA A 159 9.03 -2.79 -4.66
CA ALA A 159 7.59 -2.66 -4.50
C ALA A 159 7.17 -1.26 -4.04
N ILE A 160 7.95 -0.62 -3.15
CA ILE A 160 7.74 0.78 -2.74
C ILE A 160 7.84 1.74 -3.94
N VAL A 161 8.83 1.54 -4.83
CA VAL A 161 8.99 2.35 -6.06
C VAL A 161 7.85 2.06 -7.06
N ASP A 162 7.42 0.81 -7.14
CA ASP A 162 6.30 0.36 -7.97
C ASP A 162 4.98 1.02 -7.55
N ASP A 163 4.71 1.09 -6.23
CA ASP A 163 3.54 1.77 -5.68
C ASP A 163 3.57 3.29 -5.96
N LEU A 164 4.75 3.91 -5.85
CA LEU A 164 4.91 5.32 -6.24
C LEU A 164 4.59 5.51 -7.72
N GLY A 165 5.09 4.61 -8.57
CA GLY A 165 4.80 4.61 -10.01
C GLY A 165 3.31 4.46 -10.28
N ALA A 166 2.63 3.54 -9.58
CA ALA A 166 1.20 3.34 -9.69
C ALA A 166 0.40 4.60 -9.30
N VAL A 167 0.78 5.26 -8.19
CA VAL A 167 0.17 6.55 -7.78
C VAL A 167 0.34 7.62 -8.86
N LEU A 168 1.52 7.75 -9.46
CA LEU A 168 1.77 8.71 -10.54
C LEU A 168 0.92 8.38 -11.78
N VAL A 169 0.82 7.10 -12.15
CA VAL A 169 -0.02 6.66 -13.27
C VAL A 169 -1.49 6.98 -13.01
N ILE A 170 -1.99 6.72 -11.81
CA ILE A 170 -3.35 7.08 -11.42
C ILE A 170 -3.56 8.59 -11.52
N ALA A 171 -2.60 9.38 -11.03
CA ALA A 171 -2.66 10.84 -11.05
C ALA A 171 -2.78 11.43 -12.46
N PHE A 172 -2.01 10.92 -13.42
CA PHE A 172 -1.90 11.51 -14.74
C PHE A 172 -2.86 10.93 -15.78
N PHE A 173 -3.26 9.66 -15.64
CA PHE A 173 -3.98 8.94 -16.68
C PHE A 173 -5.41 8.53 -16.32
N TYR A 174 -5.76 8.47 -15.02
CA TYR A 174 -7.08 8.05 -14.57
C TYR A 174 -7.90 9.19 -13.96
N THR A 175 -7.43 10.43 -14.04
CA THR A 175 -8.16 11.62 -13.57
C THR A 175 -9.33 11.92 -14.52
N SER A 176 -10.51 12.14 -13.96
CA SER A 176 -11.73 12.52 -14.67
C SER A 176 -11.81 14.05 -14.90
N GLU A 177 -12.99 14.59 -15.09
CA GLU A 177 -13.22 16.04 -15.27
C GLU A 177 -12.67 16.85 -14.08
N LEU A 178 -11.76 17.81 -14.39
CA LEU A 178 -11.06 18.60 -13.38
C LEU A 178 -11.81 19.85 -12.97
N SER A 179 -12.20 19.95 -11.71
CA SER A 179 -12.59 21.21 -11.08
C SER A 179 -11.35 21.98 -10.60
N ILE A 180 -10.89 22.95 -11.40
CA ILE A 180 -9.70 23.75 -11.08
C ILE A 180 -9.87 24.48 -9.74
N ALA A 181 -11.09 24.97 -9.43
CA ALA A 181 -11.35 25.65 -8.16
C ALA A 181 -11.10 24.75 -6.96
N SER A 182 -11.69 23.53 -6.94
CA SER A 182 -11.50 22.57 -5.86
C SER A 182 -10.04 22.13 -5.73
N LEU A 183 -9.34 21.95 -6.84
CA LEU A 183 -7.91 21.63 -6.85
C LEU A 183 -7.06 22.74 -6.23
N LEU A 184 -7.32 24.01 -6.56
CA LEU A 184 -6.61 25.16 -5.98
C LEU A 184 -6.83 25.25 -4.46
N PHE A 185 -8.05 25.00 -3.96
CA PHE A 185 -8.29 24.89 -2.53
C PHE A 185 -7.49 23.76 -1.88
N GLY A 186 -7.44 22.59 -2.50
CA GLY A 186 -6.65 21.46 -2.01
C GLY A 186 -5.15 21.75 -1.94
N LEU A 187 -4.61 22.39 -2.98
CA LEU A 187 -3.22 22.88 -2.99
C LEU A 187 -2.99 23.95 -1.93
N GLY A 188 -3.98 24.80 -1.68
CA GLY A 188 -3.94 25.79 -0.58
C GLY A 188 -3.80 25.11 0.79
N PHE A 189 -4.60 24.07 1.07
CA PHE A 189 -4.49 23.31 2.31
C PHE A 189 -3.14 22.59 2.43
N LEU A 190 -2.62 22.00 1.34
CA LEU A 190 -1.27 21.41 1.30
C LEU A 190 -0.20 22.48 1.61
N ALA A 191 -0.31 23.68 1.07
CA ALA A 191 0.60 24.79 1.37
C ALA A 191 0.55 25.17 2.85
N VAL A 192 -0.65 25.23 3.46
CA VAL A 192 -0.79 25.49 4.91
C VAL A 192 -0.14 24.38 5.73
N MET A 193 -0.32 23.11 5.37
CA MET A 193 0.34 21.96 6.03
C MET A 193 1.87 22.06 5.89
N PHE A 194 2.37 22.42 4.71
CA PHE A 194 3.80 22.60 4.46
C PHE A 194 4.39 23.74 5.30
N ILE A 195 3.72 24.88 5.34
CA ILE A 195 4.12 26.02 6.18
C ILE A 195 4.08 25.62 7.66
N GLY A 196 3.04 24.93 8.11
CA GLY A 196 2.94 24.39 9.47
C GLY A 196 4.10 23.48 9.83
N ASN A 197 4.52 22.60 8.90
CA ASN A 197 5.70 21.75 9.06
C ASN A 197 6.97 22.59 9.21
N ARG A 198 7.18 23.60 8.35
CA ARG A 198 8.34 24.50 8.41
C ARG A 198 8.38 25.36 9.70
N LEU A 199 7.22 25.73 10.22
CA LEU A 199 7.08 26.43 11.50
C LEU A 199 7.23 25.51 12.72
N GLY A 200 7.44 24.19 12.50
CA GLY A 200 7.66 23.22 13.57
C GLY A 200 6.39 22.77 14.29
N ILE A 201 5.21 22.95 13.69
CA ILE A 201 3.94 22.43 14.23
C ILE A 201 3.98 20.90 14.16
N LYS A 202 4.01 20.23 15.31
CA LYS A 202 4.04 18.77 15.44
C LYS A 202 2.76 18.24 16.11
N SER A 203 1.61 18.84 15.77
CA SER A 203 0.29 18.46 16.27
C SER A 203 -0.40 17.51 15.29
N LEU A 204 -0.73 16.31 15.76
CA LEU A 204 -1.51 15.35 14.97
C LEU A 204 -2.86 15.94 14.54
N PHE A 205 -3.54 16.63 15.45
CA PHE A 205 -4.86 17.24 15.17
C PHE A 205 -4.81 18.24 14.02
N PHE A 206 -3.77 19.09 13.98
CA PHE A 206 -3.57 20.05 12.89
C PHE A 206 -3.50 19.35 11.53
N TYR A 207 -2.67 18.31 11.41
CA TYR A 207 -2.52 17.58 10.16
C TYR A 207 -3.72 16.72 9.81
N ALA A 208 -4.42 16.16 10.80
CA ALA A 208 -5.63 15.38 10.56
C ALA A 208 -6.78 16.25 10.02
N VAL A 209 -7.03 17.42 10.64
CA VAL A 209 -8.09 18.31 10.19
C VAL A 209 -7.80 18.85 8.79
N LEU A 210 -6.58 19.33 8.53
CA LEU A 210 -6.23 19.86 7.21
C LEU A 210 -6.10 18.77 6.14
N GLY A 211 -5.55 17.60 6.50
CA GLY A 211 -5.37 16.49 5.57
C GLY A 211 -6.70 15.85 5.16
N ILE A 212 -7.57 15.54 6.13
CA ILE A 212 -8.85 14.89 5.86
C ILE A 212 -9.90 15.94 5.45
N GLY A 213 -10.18 16.92 6.29
CA GLY A 213 -11.23 17.90 6.05
C GLY A 213 -10.88 18.90 4.94
N GLY A 214 -9.60 19.20 4.76
CA GLY A 214 -9.14 20.10 3.71
C GLY A 214 -8.72 19.36 2.44
N VAL A 215 -7.55 18.73 2.43
CA VAL A 215 -6.91 18.18 1.22
C VAL A 215 -7.76 17.07 0.62
N TRP A 216 -8.12 16.04 1.40
CA TRP A 216 -8.84 14.87 0.90
C TRP A 216 -10.22 15.22 0.32
N VAL A 217 -11.02 16.01 1.06
CA VAL A 217 -12.36 16.42 0.60
C VAL A 217 -12.27 17.27 -0.68
N THR A 218 -11.35 18.24 -0.74
CA THR A 218 -11.23 19.11 -1.92
C THR A 218 -10.70 18.38 -3.15
N PHE A 219 -9.82 17.39 -2.99
CA PHE A 219 -9.38 16.54 -4.09
C PHE A 219 -10.51 15.61 -4.56
N LEU A 220 -11.27 15.00 -3.65
CA LEU A 220 -12.45 14.22 -3.99
C LEU A 220 -13.45 15.03 -4.84
N LEU A 221 -13.67 16.31 -4.48
CA LEU A 221 -14.54 17.22 -5.23
C LEU A 221 -13.88 17.80 -6.50
N SER A 222 -12.58 17.61 -6.69
CA SER A 222 -11.86 18.12 -7.85
C SER A 222 -11.84 17.17 -9.05
N GLY A 223 -12.28 15.93 -8.88
CA GLY A 223 -12.19 14.88 -9.90
C GLY A 223 -10.83 14.17 -9.94
N ILE A 224 -9.87 14.60 -9.11
CA ILE A 224 -8.61 13.86 -8.90
C ILE A 224 -8.85 12.82 -7.82
N HIS A 225 -8.32 11.61 -8.05
CA HIS A 225 -8.48 10.53 -7.06
C HIS A 225 -7.98 10.93 -5.68
N ALA A 226 -8.84 10.72 -4.67
CA ALA A 226 -8.59 11.08 -3.28
C ALA A 226 -7.35 10.36 -2.68
N THR A 227 -6.93 9.27 -3.28
CA THR A 227 -5.70 8.53 -2.92
C THR A 227 -4.43 9.34 -3.12
N ILE A 228 -4.39 10.20 -4.17
CA ILE A 228 -3.25 11.10 -4.43
C ILE A 228 -3.17 12.18 -3.35
N ALA A 229 -4.31 12.73 -2.95
CA ALA A 229 -4.40 13.68 -1.85
C ALA A 229 -3.77 13.12 -0.56
N ALA A 230 -4.03 11.85 -0.28
CA ALA A 230 -3.51 11.15 0.89
C ALA A 230 -1.98 11.02 0.86
N VAL A 231 -1.40 10.64 -0.29
CA VAL A 231 0.07 10.59 -0.46
C VAL A 231 0.69 11.98 -0.29
N LEU A 232 0.14 13.00 -0.94
CA LEU A 232 0.64 14.37 -0.83
C LEU A 232 0.54 14.89 0.62
N ALA A 233 -0.57 14.62 1.31
CA ALA A 233 -0.74 14.99 2.72
C ALA A 233 0.29 14.27 3.61
N ALA A 234 0.60 12.98 3.36
CA ALA A 234 1.62 12.23 4.08
C ALA A 234 3.01 12.87 3.93
N PHE A 235 3.34 13.36 2.73
CA PHE A 235 4.60 14.09 2.51
C PHE A 235 4.69 15.40 3.29
N MET A 236 3.57 15.99 3.72
CA MET A 236 3.56 17.19 4.55
C MET A 236 3.78 16.91 6.05
N ILE A 237 3.66 15.66 6.51
CA ILE A 237 3.84 15.28 7.93
C ILE A 237 5.29 15.48 8.36
N PRO A 238 5.59 16.09 9.56
CA PRO A 238 6.94 16.27 10.04
C PRO A 238 7.67 14.95 10.32
N ALA A 239 8.91 14.84 9.83
CA ALA A 239 9.78 13.70 10.07
C ALA A 239 10.79 13.91 11.20
N ASP A 240 10.86 15.13 11.75
CA ASP A 240 11.78 15.47 12.82
C ASP A 240 11.18 15.20 14.19
N ALA A 241 11.96 14.60 15.11
CA ALA A 241 11.58 14.42 16.49
C ALA A 241 11.45 15.79 17.22
N LYS A 242 10.66 15.87 18.29
CA LYS A 242 10.55 17.06 19.11
C LYS A 242 11.78 17.28 19.99
N ILE A 243 12.45 16.18 20.37
CA ILE A 243 13.69 16.21 21.17
C ILE A 243 14.73 15.33 20.50
N ASN A 244 16.00 15.75 20.61
CA ASN A 244 17.12 14.98 20.08
C ASN A 244 17.49 13.80 20.98
N GLU A 245 18.12 12.78 20.43
CA GLU A 245 18.56 11.56 21.16
C GLU A 245 19.36 11.87 22.43
N SER A 246 20.31 12.81 22.35
CA SER A 246 21.12 13.20 23.50
C SER A 246 20.32 13.83 24.64
N VAL A 247 19.29 14.62 24.31
CA VAL A 247 18.37 15.22 25.29
C VAL A 247 17.47 14.14 25.88
N TYR A 248 16.93 13.24 25.02
CA TYR A 248 16.13 12.10 25.46
C TYR A 248 16.89 11.22 26.44
N LEU A 249 18.13 10.80 26.10
CA LEU A 249 18.95 9.97 26.96
C LEU A 249 19.24 10.61 28.33
N LYS A 250 19.50 11.95 28.36
CA LYS A 250 19.73 12.66 29.61
C LYS A 250 18.46 12.68 30.48
N ARG A 251 17.29 12.91 29.88
CA ARG A 251 15.99 12.93 30.60
C ARG A 251 15.64 11.56 31.15
N ILE A 252 15.74 10.51 30.33
CA ILE A 252 15.43 9.14 30.74
C ILE A 252 16.35 8.69 31.89
N LYS A 253 17.67 8.93 31.80
CA LYS A 253 18.58 8.61 32.88
C LYS A 253 18.21 9.32 34.20
N LYS A 254 17.78 10.59 34.12
CA LYS A 254 17.33 11.33 35.29
C LYS A 254 16.01 10.74 35.87
N LEU A 255 15.06 10.41 35.02
CA LEU A 255 13.77 9.84 35.42
C LEU A 255 13.95 8.44 36.00
N THR A 256 14.81 7.60 35.40
CA THR A 256 15.13 6.26 35.95
C THR A 256 15.73 6.35 37.34
N ARG A 257 16.71 7.26 37.56
CA ARG A 257 17.26 7.48 38.91
C ARG A 257 16.21 7.96 39.90
N ARG A 258 15.29 8.85 39.48
CA ARG A 258 14.17 9.29 40.33
C ARG A 258 13.27 8.11 40.70
N PHE A 259 12.97 7.21 39.75
CA PHE A 259 12.19 6.00 40.03
C PHE A 259 12.88 5.04 41.01
N GLU A 260 14.21 4.92 40.94
CA GLU A 260 15.02 4.11 41.88
C GLU A 260 14.99 4.64 43.34
N HIS A 261 14.73 5.95 43.51
CA HIS A 261 14.62 6.57 44.85
C HIS A 261 13.20 6.58 45.42
N GLU A 262 12.18 6.23 44.64
CA GLU A 262 10.83 6.05 45.14
C GLU A 262 10.74 4.72 45.91
N GLU A 263 10.15 4.76 47.09
CA GLU A 263 10.06 3.58 47.94
C GLU A 263 9.19 2.49 47.26
N ALA A 264 9.71 1.26 47.22
CA ALA A 264 8.94 0.12 46.74
C ALA A 264 7.88 -0.25 47.77
N ASN A 265 6.61 -0.29 47.40
CA ASN A 265 5.54 -0.74 48.24
C ASN A 265 5.20 -2.23 47.97
N GLU A 266 4.69 -2.93 48.98
CA GLU A 266 4.24 -4.33 48.91
C GLU A 266 2.82 -4.48 48.30
N VAL A 267 2.18 -3.39 47.89
CA VAL A 267 0.85 -3.36 47.29
C VAL A 267 0.89 -3.60 45.80
N ARG A 268 -0.24 -4.08 45.22
CA ARG A 268 -0.33 -4.35 43.77
C ARG A 268 -0.42 -3.10 42.89
N THR A 269 -0.58 -1.93 43.51
CA THR A 269 -0.64 -0.61 42.82
C THR A 269 0.65 0.15 43.03
N LEU A 270 1.03 0.94 42.04
CA LEU A 270 2.17 1.86 42.14
C LEU A 270 1.79 3.07 42.99
N GLU A 271 2.76 3.66 43.68
CA GLU A 271 2.60 4.94 44.35
C GLU A 271 2.50 6.11 43.37
N GLU A 272 1.94 7.23 43.83
CA GLU A 272 1.73 8.41 42.99
C GLU A 272 3.04 8.94 42.39
N GLY A 273 4.15 8.92 43.17
CA GLY A 273 5.47 9.32 42.71
C GLY A 273 6.01 8.41 41.59
N GLN A 274 5.79 7.09 41.69
CA GLN A 274 6.18 6.11 40.68
C GLN A 274 5.37 6.30 39.39
N VAL A 275 4.03 6.51 39.51
CA VAL A 275 3.15 6.77 38.37
C VAL A 275 3.53 8.05 37.66
N ASP A 276 3.85 9.12 38.39
CA ASP A 276 4.32 10.41 37.83
C ASP A 276 5.59 10.21 36.99
N VAL A 277 6.58 9.51 37.52
CA VAL A 277 7.84 9.24 36.78
C VAL A 277 7.58 8.43 35.53
N LEU A 278 6.75 7.37 35.59
CA LEU A 278 6.42 6.55 34.42
C LEU A 278 5.65 7.34 33.37
N THR A 279 4.75 8.22 33.79
CA THR A 279 4.02 9.13 32.88
C THR A 279 4.95 10.08 32.16
N HIS A 280 5.95 10.63 32.85
CA HIS A 280 6.98 11.47 32.25
C HIS A 280 7.87 10.69 31.26
N ILE A 281 8.26 9.44 31.61
CA ILE A 281 9.00 8.56 30.69
C ILE A 281 8.18 8.30 29.42
N GLN A 282 6.89 7.97 29.56
CA GLN A 282 5.99 7.74 28.42
C GLN A 282 5.86 9.00 27.54
N HIS A 283 5.70 10.16 28.16
CA HIS A 283 5.62 11.44 27.45
C HIS A 283 6.92 11.73 26.68
N ASP A 284 8.07 11.67 27.36
CA ASP A 284 9.38 11.95 26.74
C ASP A 284 9.68 10.95 25.61
N THR A 285 9.31 9.68 25.77
CA THR A 285 9.43 8.66 24.71
C THR A 285 8.53 9.01 23.52
N THR A 286 7.30 9.43 23.75
CA THR A 286 6.37 9.80 22.67
C THR A 286 6.88 10.99 21.86
N ILE A 287 7.43 12.04 22.50
CA ILE A 287 7.94 13.21 21.80
C ILE A 287 9.32 12.99 21.15
N ALA A 288 10.05 11.94 21.56
CA ALA A 288 11.30 11.54 20.94
C ALA A 288 11.09 10.81 19.59
N ILE A 289 9.91 10.21 19.39
CA ILE A 289 9.56 9.56 18.12
C ILE A 289 8.98 10.63 17.17
N PRO A 290 9.47 10.77 15.92
CA PRO A 290 8.89 11.66 14.93
C PRO A 290 7.40 11.37 14.67
N LEU A 291 6.61 12.42 14.40
CA LEU A 291 5.17 12.27 14.14
C LEU A 291 4.89 11.33 12.96
N LEU A 292 5.72 11.38 11.91
CA LEU A 292 5.67 10.49 10.77
C LEU A 292 5.70 9.01 11.20
N GLN A 293 6.70 8.62 12.01
CA GLN A 293 6.86 7.24 12.47
C GLN A 293 5.77 6.83 13.46
N GLN A 294 5.30 7.76 14.32
CA GLN A 294 4.16 7.48 15.20
C GLN A 294 2.90 7.13 14.42
N LEU A 295 2.62 7.87 13.35
CA LEU A 295 1.45 7.63 12.48
C LEU A 295 1.61 6.31 11.71
N GLU A 296 2.75 6.09 11.09
CA GLU A 296 3.06 4.85 10.38
C GLU A 296 2.82 3.63 11.28
N HIS A 297 3.43 3.59 12.47
CA HIS A 297 3.28 2.47 13.41
C HIS A 297 1.85 2.26 13.92
N LYS A 298 1.06 3.32 14.09
CA LYS A 298 -0.32 3.23 14.56
C LYS A 298 -1.28 2.83 13.46
N MET A 299 -1.06 3.32 12.24
CA MET A 299 -1.97 3.10 11.11
C MET A 299 -1.68 1.81 10.35
N SER A 300 -0.42 1.36 10.27
CA SER A 300 -0.05 0.14 9.54
C SER A 300 -0.85 -1.11 9.98
N PRO A 301 -1.07 -1.39 11.28
CA PRO A 301 -1.94 -2.49 11.68
C PRO A 301 -3.41 -2.31 11.25
N ILE A 302 -3.92 -1.07 11.27
CA ILE A 302 -5.30 -0.78 10.84
C ILE A 302 -5.43 -1.04 9.33
N VAL A 303 -4.45 -0.59 8.57
CA VAL A 303 -4.41 -0.84 7.12
C VAL A 303 -4.35 -2.34 6.84
N THR A 304 -3.42 -3.05 7.46
CA THR A 304 -3.17 -4.46 7.17
C THR A 304 -4.31 -5.40 7.63
N PHE A 305 -4.94 -5.12 8.79
CA PHE A 305 -5.90 -6.05 9.41
C PHE A 305 -7.36 -5.61 9.30
N LEU A 306 -7.62 -4.39 8.86
CA LEU A 306 -8.98 -3.87 8.67
C LEU A 306 -9.22 -3.38 7.24
N ILE A 307 -8.42 -2.41 6.76
CA ILE A 307 -8.67 -1.75 5.48
C ILE A 307 -8.48 -2.70 4.30
N MET A 308 -7.33 -3.37 4.23
CA MET A 308 -7.04 -4.30 3.14
C MET A 308 -8.00 -5.50 3.09
N PRO A 309 -8.38 -6.14 4.23
CA PRO A 309 -9.42 -7.15 4.27
C PRO A 309 -10.79 -6.67 3.80
N ILE A 310 -11.24 -5.49 4.24
CA ILE A 310 -12.52 -4.92 3.80
C ILE A 310 -12.48 -4.62 2.29
N PHE A 311 -11.39 -4.02 1.80
CA PHE A 311 -11.19 -3.78 0.38
C PHE A 311 -11.22 -5.09 -0.43
N ALA A 312 -10.54 -6.13 0.04
CA ALA A 312 -10.54 -7.44 -0.60
C ALA A 312 -11.94 -8.07 -0.64
N ILE A 313 -12.70 -7.98 0.46
CA ILE A 313 -14.08 -8.47 0.51
C ILE A 313 -14.96 -7.70 -0.49
N ALA A 314 -14.81 -6.39 -0.59
CA ALA A 314 -15.64 -5.57 -1.50
C ALA A 314 -15.29 -5.77 -2.99
N ASN A 315 -14.02 -6.07 -3.30
CA ASN A 315 -13.54 -6.05 -4.69
C ASN A 315 -13.18 -7.41 -5.29
N ALA A 316 -12.86 -8.42 -4.45
CA ALA A 316 -12.39 -9.71 -4.94
C ALA A 316 -13.51 -10.71 -5.31
N GLY A 317 -14.77 -10.40 -5.01
CA GLY A 317 -15.91 -11.24 -5.39
C GLY A 317 -16.09 -11.28 -6.90
N ILE A 318 -16.09 -12.49 -7.49
CA ILE A 318 -16.42 -12.76 -8.89
C ILE A 318 -17.53 -13.78 -8.92
N SER A 319 -18.67 -13.44 -9.54
CA SER A 319 -19.73 -14.41 -9.81
C SER A 319 -19.34 -15.24 -11.04
N PHE A 320 -19.37 -16.57 -10.91
CA PHE A 320 -19.17 -17.49 -12.02
C PHE A 320 -20.50 -17.99 -12.64
N THR A 321 -21.63 -17.62 -12.03
CA THR A 321 -22.95 -18.16 -12.42
C THR A 321 -23.38 -17.67 -13.80
N ASP A 322 -23.04 -16.43 -14.15
CA ASP A 322 -23.46 -15.78 -15.38
C ASP A 322 -22.34 -15.64 -16.42
N LEU A 323 -21.15 -16.17 -16.12
CA LEU A 323 -19.98 -16.08 -16.99
C LEU A 323 -19.82 -17.34 -17.83
N SER A 324 -19.94 -17.19 -19.14
CA SER A 324 -19.51 -18.24 -20.06
C SER A 324 -17.99 -18.15 -20.32
N LEU A 325 -17.35 -19.29 -20.65
CA LEU A 325 -15.94 -19.29 -21.05
C LEU A 325 -15.68 -18.37 -22.27
N SER A 326 -16.68 -18.23 -23.16
CA SER A 326 -16.61 -17.32 -24.30
C SER A 326 -16.53 -15.86 -23.86
N ASP A 327 -17.23 -15.46 -22.79
CA ASP A 327 -17.23 -14.08 -22.29
C ASP A 327 -15.89 -13.71 -21.66
N ILE A 328 -15.23 -14.66 -20.98
CA ILE A 328 -13.91 -14.45 -20.38
C ILE A 328 -12.86 -14.14 -21.45
N PHE A 329 -12.98 -14.74 -22.63
CA PHE A 329 -12.04 -14.56 -23.75
C PHE A 329 -12.61 -13.69 -24.88
N SER A 330 -13.76 -13.06 -24.70
CA SER A 330 -14.38 -12.20 -25.70
C SER A 330 -13.53 -10.96 -26.03
N THR A 331 -12.74 -10.49 -25.05
CA THR A 331 -11.76 -9.42 -25.26
C THR A 331 -10.34 -9.90 -24.88
N HIS A 332 -9.32 -9.11 -25.19
CA HIS A 332 -7.94 -9.41 -24.83
C HIS A 332 -7.56 -8.87 -23.42
N VAL A 333 -8.52 -8.35 -22.63
CA VAL A 333 -8.26 -7.76 -21.30
C VAL A 333 -7.72 -8.80 -20.32
N ALA A 334 -8.44 -9.92 -20.13
CA ALA A 334 -8.00 -10.99 -19.21
C ALA A 334 -6.62 -11.51 -19.58
N LEU A 335 -6.36 -11.72 -20.87
CA LEU A 335 -5.10 -12.21 -21.40
C LEU A 335 -3.99 -11.17 -21.23
N GLY A 336 -4.28 -9.91 -21.52
CA GLY A 336 -3.34 -8.79 -21.39
C GLY A 336 -2.90 -8.59 -19.94
N VAL A 337 -3.83 -8.66 -18.99
CA VAL A 337 -3.53 -8.57 -17.55
C VAL A 337 -2.72 -9.79 -17.09
N THR A 338 -3.15 -11.01 -17.46
CA THR A 338 -2.45 -12.24 -17.05
C THR A 338 -1.02 -12.28 -17.57
N LEU A 339 -0.80 -12.05 -18.87
CA LEU A 339 0.52 -12.07 -19.48
C LEU A 339 1.38 -10.90 -19.03
N GLY A 340 0.77 -9.71 -18.86
CA GLY A 340 1.44 -8.53 -18.34
C GLY A 340 2.01 -8.79 -16.94
N LEU A 341 1.20 -9.29 -16.01
CA LEU A 341 1.65 -9.62 -14.66
C LEU A 341 2.61 -10.81 -14.65
N LEU A 342 2.21 -11.97 -15.19
CA LEU A 342 2.92 -13.22 -15.02
C LEU A 342 4.24 -13.28 -15.79
N LEU A 343 4.31 -12.72 -16.99
CA LEU A 343 5.48 -12.69 -17.83
C LEU A 343 6.12 -11.30 -17.88
N GLY A 344 5.33 -10.28 -18.04
CA GLY A 344 5.82 -8.91 -18.21
C GLY A 344 6.59 -8.41 -17.00
N LYS A 345 6.06 -8.61 -15.80
CA LYS A 345 6.72 -8.21 -14.54
C LYS A 345 8.09 -8.88 -14.36
N PRO A 346 8.20 -10.23 -14.35
CA PRO A 346 9.50 -10.88 -14.23
C PRO A 346 10.47 -10.48 -15.35
N ILE A 347 10.02 -10.43 -16.59
CA ILE A 347 10.87 -10.06 -17.74
C ILE A 347 11.36 -8.62 -17.58
N GLY A 348 10.48 -7.69 -17.20
CA GLY A 348 10.82 -6.29 -17.01
C GLY A 348 11.82 -6.08 -15.88
N ILE A 349 11.57 -6.67 -14.72
CA ILE A 349 12.44 -6.58 -13.53
C ILE A 349 13.82 -7.18 -13.84
N ILE A 350 13.85 -8.40 -14.38
CA ILE A 350 15.10 -9.11 -14.68
C ILE A 350 15.85 -8.39 -15.80
N GLY A 351 15.16 -8.03 -16.88
CA GLY A 351 15.75 -7.36 -18.03
C GLY A 351 16.37 -6.01 -17.68
N ALA A 352 15.65 -5.17 -16.94
CA ALA A 352 16.16 -3.89 -16.45
C ALA A 352 17.34 -4.08 -15.49
N THR A 353 17.24 -5.03 -14.54
CA THR A 353 18.35 -5.37 -13.63
C THR A 353 19.61 -5.76 -14.41
N PHE A 354 19.50 -6.67 -15.40
CA PHE A 354 20.64 -7.08 -16.22
C PHE A 354 21.19 -5.94 -17.07
N LEU A 355 20.32 -5.11 -17.63
CA LEU A 355 20.73 -3.95 -18.43
C LEU A 355 21.57 -2.98 -17.58
N MET A 356 21.11 -2.64 -16.36
CA MET A 356 21.81 -1.72 -15.48
C MET A 356 23.15 -2.29 -14.99
N VAL A 357 23.22 -3.59 -14.68
CA VAL A 357 24.46 -4.25 -14.30
C VAL A 357 25.44 -4.28 -15.49
N LYS A 358 24.95 -4.56 -16.71
CA LYS A 358 25.78 -4.56 -17.92
C LYS A 358 26.31 -3.17 -18.26
N MET A 359 25.50 -2.13 -18.04
CA MET A 359 25.89 -0.73 -18.22
C MET A 359 26.78 -0.19 -17.08
N ARG A 360 27.03 -0.99 -16.06
CA ARG A 360 27.78 -0.62 -14.84
C ARG A 360 27.18 0.55 -14.04
N TRP A 361 25.86 0.76 -14.18
CA TRP A 361 25.15 1.78 -13.40
C TRP A 361 24.87 1.31 -11.96
N ALA A 362 24.75 0.00 -11.79
CA ALA A 362 24.53 -0.63 -10.49
C ALA A 362 25.23 -1.99 -10.37
N THR A 363 25.36 -2.47 -9.15
CA THR A 363 25.90 -3.81 -8.84
C THR A 363 24.82 -4.66 -8.20
N LEU A 364 24.68 -5.92 -8.65
CA LEU A 364 23.77 -6.86 -8.01
C LEU A 364 24.42 -7.37 -6.72
N PRO A 365 23.74 -7.32 -5.55
CA PRO A 365 24.25 -7.90 -4.32
C PRO A 365 24.62 -9.37 -4.50
N SER A 366 25.79 -9.80 -4.01
CA SER A 366 26.33 -11.15 -4.22
C SER A 366 25.42 -12.28 -3.72
N ALA A 367 24.58 -12.00 -2.74
CA ALA A 367 23.60 -12.96 -2.22
C ALA A 367 22.36 -13.13 -3.11
N ILE A 368 22.15 -12.26 -4.12
CA ILE A 368 21.04 -12.37 -5.06
C ILE A 368 21.51 -13.15 -6.29
N THR A 369 21.21 -14.43 -6.33
CA THR A 369 21.48 -15.29 -7.49
C THR A 369 20.48 -15.04 -8.60
N ARG A 370 20.80 -15.46 -9.84
CA ARG A 370 19.84 -15.38 -10.98
C ARG A 370 18.50 -16.04 -10.62
N ARG A 371 18.55 -17.17 -9.93
CA ARG A 371 17.36 -17.89 -9.50
C ARG A 371 16.56 -17.09 -8.46
N THR A 372 17.22 -16.49 -7.50
CA THR A 372 16.61 -15.60 -6.51
C THR A 372 15.92 -14.42 -7.22
N LEU A 373 16.58 -13.79 -8.19
CA LEU A 373 16.03 -12.68 -8.95
C LEU A 373 14.77 -13.08 -9.75
N ILE A 374 14.79 -14.26 -10.40
CA ILE A 374 13.60 -14.80 -11.08
C ILE A 374 12.47 -15.06 -10.09
N GLY A 375 12.77 -15.65 -8.93
CA GLY A 375 11.78 -15.89 -7.89
C GLY A 375 11.17 -14.61 -7.33
N LEU A 376 11.97 -13.55 -7.14
CA LEU A 376 11.48 -12.24 -6.73
C LEU A 376 10.62 -11.59 -7.82
N GLY A 377 11.02 -11.68 -9.08
CA GLY A 377 10.23 -11.22 -10.23
C GLY A 377 8.87 -11.93 -10.32
N MET A 378 8.83 -13.24 -10.07
CA MET A 378 7.57 -14.01 -9.98
C MET A 378 6.71 -13.56 -8.80
N LEU A 379 7.28 -13.27 -7.63
CA LEU A 379 6.51 -12.73 -6.51
C LEU A 379 6.00 -11.32 -6.79
N ALA A 380 6.75 -10.50 -7.50
CA ALA A 380 6.30 -9.17 -7.93
C ALA A 380 5.13 -9.24 -8.92
N SER A 381 4.88 -10.37 -9.59
CA SER A 381 3.70 -10.55 -10.44
C SER A 381 2.39 -10.76 -9.66
N ILE A 382 2.45 -10.84 -8.32
CA ILE A 382 1.26 -10.81 -7.46
C ILE A 382 0.75 -9.36 -7.43
N GLY A 383 -0.19 -9.04 -8.31
CA GLY A 383 -0.75 -7.70 -8.41
C GLY A 383 -1.96 -7.46 -7.51
N PHE A 384 -2.63 -8.52 -7.16
CA PHE A 384 -3.88 -8.72 -6.41
C PHE A 384 -4.65 -7.41 -6.04
N THR A 385 -4.57 -6.93 -4.79
CA THR A 385 -5.37 -5.78 -4.32
C THR A 385 -5.06 -4.49 -5.08
N MET A 386 -3.78 -4.24 -5.41
CA MET A 386 -3.37 -3.04 -6.13
C MET A 386 -3.83 -3.07 -7.60
N SER A 387 -3.67 -4.21 -8.28
CA SER A 387 -4.19 -4.36 -9.65
C SER A 387 -5.72 -4.31 -9.69
N MET A 388 -6.43 -4.85 -8.67
CA MET A 388 -7.88 -4.70 -8.55
C MET A 388 -8.29 -3.25 -8.38
N PHE A 389 -7.59 -2.51 -7.52
CA PHE A 389 -7.85 -1.08 -7.34
C PHE A 389 -7.69 -0.32 -8.66
N ILE A 390 -6.61 -0.54 -9.40
CA ILE A 390 -6.43 0.11 -10.70
C ILE A 390 -7.50 -0.34 -11.70
N SER A 391 -7.98 -1.59 -11.63
CA SER A 391 -9.05 -2.06 -12.53
C SER A 391 -10.38 -1.34 -12.31
N THR A 392 -10.71 -0.98 -11.06
CA THR A 392 -11.91 -0.18 -10.75
C THR A 392 -11.82 1.27 -11.23
N LEU A 393 -10.60 1.79 -11.41
CA LEU A 393 -10.36 3.12 -11.98
C LEU A 393 -10.33 3.09 -13.51
N ALA A 394 -9.88 1.98 -14.10
CA ALA A 394 -9.69 1.83 -15.53
C ALA A 394 -10.98 1.50 -16.29
N PHE A 395 -11.89 0.76 -15.66
CA PHE A 395 -13.10 0.24 -16.28
C PHE A 395 -14.34 0.56 -15.45
N THR A 396 -15.37 1.07 -16.14
CA THR A 396 -16.73 1.23 -15.62
C THR A 396 -17.64 0.07 -16.05
N ASP A 397 -17.25 -0.68 -17.08
CA ASP A 397 -17.97 -1.83 -17.60
C ASP A 397 -17.70 -3.06 -16.72
N GLU A 398 -18.75 -3.69 -16.21
CA GLU A 398 -18.69 -4.83 -15.30
C GLU A 398 -18.01 -6.06 -15.92
N LEU A 399 -18.23 -6.31 -17.22
CA LEU A 399 -17.63 -7.44 -17.93
C LEU A 399 -16.12 -7.26 -18.04
N LEU A 400 -15.66 -6.06 -18.42
CA LEU A 400 -14.23 -5.75 -18.52
C LEU A 400 -13.56 -5.81 -17.14
N MET A 401 -14.22 -5.31 -16.11
CA MET A 401 -13.76 -5.38 -14.73
C MET A 401 -13.62 -6.84 -14.27
N THR A 402 -14.60 -7.68 -14.57
CA THR A 402 -14.59 -9.12 -14.26
C THR A 402 -13.47 -9.84 -14.99
N GLN A 403 -13.27 -9.57 -16.28
CA GLN A 403 -12.16 -10.12 -17.07
C GLN A 403 -10.80 -9.70 -16.49
N ALA A 404 -10.64 -8.42 -16.11
CA ALA A 404 -9.43 -7.92 -15.44
C ALA A 404 -9.17 -8.65 -14.12
N LYS A 405 -10.20 -8.78 -13.26
CA LYS A 405 -10.12 -9.52 -11.98
C LYS A 405 -9.68 -10.98 -12.20
N LEU A 406 -10.24 -11.68 -13.18
CA LEU A 406 -9.84 -13.06 -13.51
C LEU A 406 -8.36 -13.13 -13.92
N GLY A 407 -7.91 -12.21 -14.78
CA GLY A 407 -6.50 -12.11 -15.17
C GLY A 407 -5.57 -11.86 -13.98
N ILE A 408 -5.96 -10.97 -13.07
CA ILE A 408 -5.22 -10.68 -11.84
C ILE A 408 -5.13 -11.91 -10.95
N PHE A 409 -6.23 -12.65 -10.74
CA PHE A 409 -6.24 -13.87 -9.93
C PHE A 409 -5.31 -14.94 -10.50
N LEU A 410 -5.44 -15.25 -11.79
CA LEU A 410 -4.59 -16.24 -12.45
C LEU A 410 -3.11 -15.89 -12.32
N ALA A 411 -2.75 -14.65 -12.63
CA ALA A 411 -1.36 -14.20 -12.55
C ALA A 411 -0.82 -14.24 -11.10
N SER A 412 -1.62 -13.79 -10.13
CA SER A 412 -1.20 -13.73 -8.72
C SER A 412 -1.01 -15.12 -8.13
N ILE A 413 -1.89 -16.08 -8.42
CA ILE A 413 -1.76 -17.46 -7.96
C ILE A 413 -0.53 -18.12 -8.60
N LEU A 414 -0.41 -18.05 -9.92
CA LEU A 414 0.70 -18.69 -10.64
C LEU A 414 2.04 -18.05 -10.29
N GLY A 415 2.07 -16.71 -10.16
CA GLY A 415 3.25 -15.96 -9.75
C GLY A 415 3.68 -16.26 -8.31
N GLY A 416 2.72 -16.33 -7.40
CA GLY A 416 2.95 -16.71 -6.00
C GLY A 416 3.50 -18.10 -5.84
N ILE A 417 2.89 -19.09 -6.49
CA ILE A 417 3.35 -20.50 -6.49
C ILE A 417 4.73 -20.60 -7.15
N GLY A 418 4.93 -19.98 -8.33
CA GLY A 418 6.19 -20.00 -9.05
C GLY A 418 7.32 -19.36 -8.25
N GLY A 419 7.07 -18.20 -7.65
CA GLY A 419 8.03 -17.52 -6.77
C GLY A 419 8.38 -18.34 -5.54
N TYR A 420 7.37 -18.92 -4.86
CA TYR A 420 7.57 -19.78 -3.71
C TYR A 420 8.43 -21.02 -4.06
N VAL A 421 8.13 -21.74 -5.13
CA VAL A 421 8.87 -22.93 -5.57
C VAL A 421 10.31 -22.59 -5.93
N LEU A 422 10.52 -21.47 -6.63
CA LEU A 422 11.85 -21.02 -7.01
C LEU A 422 12.71 -20.64 -5.79
N LEU A 423 12.15 -19.94 -4.82
CA LEU A 423 12.87 -19.46 -3.65
C LEU A 423 13.00 -20.53 -2.55
N ASN A 424 12.09 -21.52 -2.51
CA ASN A 424 12.12 -22.59 -1.50
C ASN A 424 13.27 -23.58 -1.70
N LYS A 425 13.76 -23.79 -2.92
CA LYS A 425 14.88 -24.69 -3.18
C LYS A 425 16.18 -23.99 -2.75
N LYS A 426 16.95 -24.57 -1.83
CA LYS A 426 18.29 -24.08 -1.47
C LYS A 426 19.14 -23.87 -2.73
N SER A 427 19.72 -22.68 -2.86
CA SER A 427 20.77 -22.45 -3.86
C SER A 427 21.95 -23.36 -3.49
N LYS A 428 22.28 -24.31 -4.40
CA LYS A 428 23.53 -25.07 -4.30
C LYS A 428 24.70 -24.12 -4.56
#